data_77ca3d47b6c5c6ab8dad51c30b7cf569
#
_entry.id   77ca3d47b6c5c6ab8dad51c30b7cf569
#
_cell.length_a   1.000
_cell.length_b   1.000
_cell.length_c   1.000
_cell.angle_alpha   90.00
_cell.angle_beta   90.00
_cell.angle_gamma   90.00
#
_symmetry.space_group_name_H-M   'P 1'
#
loop_
_entity.id
_entity.type
_entity.pdbx_description
1 polymer ?
#
loop_
_entity_poly.entity_id
_entity_poly.type
_entity_poly.pdbx_seq_one_letter_code
_entity_poly.pdbx_strand_id
1 'polypeptide(L)'
;MIVHNAGHMVFGPSEAFTTDQLMQQYDVNVLGTHRLNRAALPHMRGRGQGLLVWVGSTSTRGGTPPFLGPYFAAKAAMDALAVSYAGELARWGVETTIIVPGSFTTGTNHFSNAGKPSDTVRAAEYENGPYAGVAEQALKGLAALSPQDADPDEVARSIVRVVDMPFGKRPFRVHIDPAQDGAEIVNGVADRMRREIFRDIGLGDLLSPRIKEQAERPKAKAA
;
A
#
# COMPACT_ATOMS: atom_id res chain seq x y z
N MET A 1 -15.57 5.81 4.56
CA MET A 1 -14.52 5.14 3.78
C MET A 1 -13.42 6.13 3.43
N ILE A 2 -12.18 5.68 3.44
CA ILE A 2 -11.01 6.41 2.92
C ILE A 2 -10.27 5.49 1.96
N VAL A 3 -9.80 6.04 0.84
CA VAL A 3 -8.85 5.38 -0.06
C VAL A 3 -7.53 6.16 -0.01
N HIS A 4 -6.51 5.56 0.58
CA HIS A 4 -5.15 6.09 0.61
C HIS A 4 -4.46 5.80 -0.72
N ASN A 5 -4.71 6.64 -1.71
CA ASN A 5 -4.16 6.50 -3.06
C ASN A 5 -3.04 7.53 -3.34
N ALA A 6 -3.03 8.66 -2.66
CA ALA A 6 -2.03 9.69 -2.88
C ALA A 6 -0.62 9.15 -2.62
N GLY A 7 0.28 9.39 -3.55
CA GLY A 7 1.66 8.94 -3.48
C GLY A 7 2.40 9.28 -4.75
N HIS A 8 3.73 9.27 -4.70
CA HIS A 8 4.57 9.43 -5.87
C HIS A 8 5.80 8.53 -5.80
N MET A 9 6.40 8.32 -6.95
CA MET A 9 7.59 7.50 -7.12
C MET A 9 8.80 8.38 -7.41
N VAL A 10 9.97 7.93 -7.01
CA VAL A 10 11.26 8.47 -7.46
C VAL A 10 12.08 7.36 -8.10
N PHE A 11 12.96 7.74 -9.04
CA PHE A 11 13.82 6.80 -9.74
C PHE A 11 15.22 7.40 -9.94
N GLY A 12 16.23 6.70 -9.48
CA GLY A 12 17.64 7.06 -9.55
C GLY A 12 18.46 6.36 -8.47
N PRO A 13 19.80 6.50 -8.51
CA PRO A 13 20.68 5.95 -7.48
C PRO A 13 20.27 6.45 -6.09
N SER A 14 20.11 5.53 -5.14
CA SER A 14 19.62 5.88 -3.80
C SER A 14 20.53 6.88 -3.08
N GLU A 15 21.85 6.79 -3.29
CA GLU A 15 22.84 7.68 -2.71
C GLU A 15 22.73 9.14 -3.22
N ALA A 16 22.22 9.33 -4.43
CA ALA A 16 22.05 10.65 -5.04
C ALA A 16 20.78 11.39 -4.58
N PHE A 17 19.87 10.72 -3.88
CA PHE A 17 18.76 11.39 -3.21
C PHE A 17 19.20 11.99 -1.88
N THR A 18 18.91 13.26 -1.67
CA THR A 18 19.19 13.91 -0.38
C THR A 18 18.24 13.38 0.71
N THR A 19 18.62 13.56 1.97
CA THR A 19 17.76 13.26 3.11
C THR A 19 16.45 14.02 3.07
N ASP A 20 16.44 15.25 2.55
CA ASP A 20 15.21 16.06 2.39
C ASP A 20 14.27 15.43 1.35
N GLN A 21 14.81 14.90 0.25
CA GLN A 21 14.00 14.16 -0.72
C GLN A 21 13.42 12.86 -0.14
N LEU A 22 14.20 12.15 0.69
CA LEU A 22 13.68 10.99 1.42
C LEU A 22 12.57 11.41 2.38
N MET A 23 12.74 12.49 3.14
CA MET A 23 11.69 13.03 4.02
C MET A 23 10.43 13.37 3.23
N GLN A 24 10.54 13.99 2.05
CA GLN A 24 9.38 14.26 1.18
C GLN A 24 8.68 12.97 0.73
N GLN A 25 9.45 11.92 0.38
CA GLN A 25 8.88 10.60 0.05
C GLN A 25 8.05 10.05 1.22
N TYR A 26 8.59 10.11 2.43
CA TYR A 26 7.88 9.67 3.64
C TYR A 26 6.71 10.60 3.96
N ASP A 27 6.86 11.91 3.77
CA ASP A 27 5.80 12.86 4.07
C ASP A 27 4.54 12.59 3.24
N VAL A 28 4.69 12.35 1.95
CA VAL A 28 3.56 12.08 1.05
C VAL A 28 3.06 10.64 1.22
N ASN A 29 3.93 9.65 1.06
CA ASN A 29 3.49 8.25 0.99
C ASN A 29 3.11 7.64 2.34
N VAL A 30 3.65 8.15 3.46
CA VAL A 30 3.47 7.59 4.81
C VAL A 30 2.73 8.56 5.73
N LEU A 31 3.31 9.74 5.99
CA LEU A 31 2.75 10.68 6.97
C LEU A 31 1.43 11.30 6.50
N GLY A 32 1.26 11.47 5.18
CA GLY A 32 0.00 11.91 4.59
C GLY A 32 -1.16 10.96 4.93
N THR A 33 -0.94 9.66 4.82
CA THR A 33 -1.94 8.65 5.21
C THR A 33 -2.26 8.71 6.70
N HIS A 34 -1.23 8.87 7.54
CA HIS A 34 -1.39 8.97 8.99
C HIS A 34 -2.16 10.25 9.40
N ARG A 35 -1.84 11.41 8.79
CA ARG A 35 -2.59 12.67 9.07
C ARG A 35 -4.06 12.52 8.73
N LEU A 36 -4.38 11.93 7.57
CA LEU A 36 -5.77 11.70 7.17
C LEU A 36 -6.48 10.75 8.12
N ASN A 37 -5.82 9.67 8.55
CA ASN A 37 -6.38 8.75 9.54
C ASN A 37 -6.66 9.46 10.87
N ARG A 38 -5.74 10.28 11.37
CA ARG A 38 -5.96 11.03 12.61
C ARG A 38 -7.19 11.93 12.55
N ALA A 39 -7.47 12.52 11.40
CA ALA A 39 -8.65 13.37 11.22
C ALA A 39 -9.95 12.55 11.08
N ALA A 40 -9.93 11.43 10.39
CA ALA A 40 -11.15 10.70 10.02
C ALA A 40 -11.53 9.57 11.00
N LEU A 41 -10.57 8.93 11.65
CA LEU A 41 -10.83 7.79 12.54
C LEU A 41 -11.72 8.11 13.74
N PRO A 42 -11.68 9.30 14.37
CA PRO A 42 -12.65 9.62 15.42
C PRO A 42 -14.11 9.49 14.97
N HIS A 43 -14.41 9.89 13.73
CA HIS A 43 -15.74 9.78 13.15
C HIS A 43 -16.12 8.32 12.84
N MET A 44 -15.19 7.51 12.32
CA MET A 44 -15.43 6.10 12.04
C MET A 44 -15.63 5.30 13.33
N ARG A 45 -14.80 5.55 14.34
CA ARG A 45 -14.94 4.91 15.67
C ARG A 45 -16.25 5.28 16.34
N GLY A 46 -16.66 6.55 16.25
CA GLY A 46 -17.94 7.00 16.78
C GLY A 46 -19.14 6.27 16.15
N ARG A 47 -19.08 6.00 14.84
CA ARG A 47 -20.10 5.21 14.13
C ARG A 47 -20.00 3.70 14.40
N GLY A 48 -18.83 3.21 14.84
CA GLY A 48 -18.54 1.78 14.96
C GLY A 48 -18.47 1.06 13.62
N GLN A 49 -18.21 1.78 12.53
CA GLN A 49 -18.11 1.26 11.19
C GLN A 49 -17.23 2.15 10.32
N GLY A 50 -16.36 1.53 9.51
CA GLY A 50 -15.52 2.25 8.57
C GLY A 50 -14.80 1.29 7.64
N LEU A 51 -14.15 1.85 6.62
CA LEU A 51 -13.27 1.11 5.70
C LEU A 51 -12.08 2.00 5.35
N LEU A 52 -10.88 1.46 5.53
CA LEU A 52 -9.63 2.00 5.03
C LEU A 52 -9.14 1.11 3.89
N VAL A 53 -9.02 1.68 2.71
CA VAL A 53 -8.40 1.04 1.54
C VAL A 53 -7.04 1.68 1.33
N TRP A 54 -5.97 0.87 1.32
CA TRP A 54 -4.60 1.34 1.16
C TRP A 54 -4.08 0.89 -0.20
N VAL A 55 -3.70 1.81 -1.05
CA VAL A 55 -3.06 1.49 -2.32
C VAL A 55 -1.56 1.31 -2.06
N GLY A 56 -1.19 0.07 -1.79
CA GLY A 56 0.18 -0.38 -1.55
C GLY A 56 1.00 -0.51 -2.84
N SER A 57 1.84 -1.53 -2.89
CA SER A 57 2.64 -1.87 -4.06
C SER A 57 3.28 -3.25 -3.86
N THR A 58 3.50 -4.00 -4.94
CA THR A 58 4.34 -5.22 -4.90
C THR A 58 5.77 -4.92 -4.47
N SER A 59 6.24 -3.68 -4.66
CA SER A 59 7.57 -3.21 -4.24
C SER A 59 7.88 -3.42 -2.75
N THR A 60 6.88 -3.67 -1.92
CA THR A 60 7.07 -3.92 -0.49
C THR A 60 7.58 -5.33 -0.18
N ARG A 61 7.30 -6.30 -1.05
CA ARG A 61 7.57 -7.73 -0.84
C ARG A 61 7.99 -8.48 -2.10
N GLY A 62 7.91 -7.86 -3.27
CA GLY A 62 8.29 -8.47 -4.55
C GLY A 62 9.75 -8.28 -4.90
N GLY A 63 10.08 -8.43 -6.18
CA GLY A 63 11.40 -8.12 -6.72
C GLY A 63 11.79 -6.67 -6.50
N THR A 64 13.05 -6.44 -6.13
CA THR A 64 13.57 -5.10 -5.78
C THR A 64 14.70 -4.70 -6.72
N PRO A 65 14.42 -4.22 -7.94
CA PRO A 65 15.46 -3.73 -8.85
C PRO A 65 16.14 -2.49 -8.26
N PRO A 66 17.38 -2.17 -8.69
CA PRO A 66 18.08 -0.97 -8.23
C PRO A 66 17.36 0.32 -8.66
N PHE A 67 17.75 1.44 -8.04
CA PHE A 67 17.30 2.81 -8.34
C PHE A 67 15.86 3.18 -7.92
N LEU A 68 15.19 2.31 -7.16
CA LEU A 68 13.86 2.56 -6.59
C LEU A 68 13.85 2.54 -5.06
N GLY A 69 15.03 2.49 -4.41
CA GLY A 69 15.16 2.30 -2.96
C GLY A 69 14.32 3.23 -2.10
N PRO A 70 14.38 4.57 -2.27
CA PRO A 70 13.59 5.50 -1.46
C PRO A 70 12.08 5.29 -1.59
N TYR A 71 11.59 4.97 -2.79
CA TYR A 71 10.19 4.66 -3.02
C TYR A 71 9.77 3.34 -2.35
N PHE A 72 10.57 2.30 -2.50
CA PHE A 72 10.30 1.01 -1.89
C PHE A 72 10.26 1.09 -0.37
N ALA A 73 11.20 1.83 0.22
CA ALA A 73 11.23 2.06 1.66
C ALA A 73 9.97 2.78 2.16
N ALA A 74 9.52 3.83 1.46
CA ALA A 74 8.30 4.55 1.82
C ALA A 74 7.04 3.68 1.68
N LYS A 75 6.92 2.89 0.60
CA LYS A 75 5.79 1.96 0.42
C LYS A 75 5.80 0.83 1.46
N ALA A 76 6.96 0.31 1.84
CA ALA A 76 7.08 -0.67 2.91
C ALA A 76 6.67 -0.10 4.27
N ALA A 77 7.05 1.15 4.58
CA ALA A 77 6.62 1.82 5.79
C ALA A 77 5.10 2.05 5.83
N MET A 78 4.49 2.45 4.71
CA MET A 78 3.04 2.59 4.59
C MET A 78 2.32 1.25 4.77
N ASP A 79 2.82 0.16 4.19
CA ASP A 79 2.26 -1.20 4.34
C ASP A 79 2.30 -1.64 5.81
N ALA A 80 3.42 -1.40 6.50
CA ALA A 80 3.56 -1.72 7.92
C ALA A 80 2.54 -0.95 8.79
N LEU A 81 2.29 0.34 8.49
CA LEU A 81 1.24 1.12 9.15
C LEU A 81 -0.15 0.52 8.87
N ALA A 82 -0.46 0.16 7.62
CA ALA A 82 -1.74 -0.43 7.26
C ALA A 82 -1.99 -1.75 8.02
N VAL A 83 -0.97 -2.60 8.14
CA VAL A 83 -1.02 -3.85 8.91
C VAL A 83 -1.30 -3.59 10.39
N SER A 84 -0.65 -2.59 11.00
CA SER A 84 -0.86 -2.21 12.40
C SER A 84 -2.28 -1.66 12.63
N TYR A 85 -2.69 -0.69 11.81
CA TYR A 85 -4.04 -0.12 11.87
C TYR A 85 -5.14 -1.18 11.76
N ALA A 86 -4.95 -2.21 10.95
CA ALA A 86 -5.95 -3.28 10.81
C ALA A 86 -6.27 -3.95 12.14
N GLY A 87 -5.26 -4.25 12.96
CA GLY A 87 -5.46 -4.81 14.30
C GLY A 87 -6.03 -3.79 15.30
N GLU A 88 -5.47 -2.58 15.32
CA GLU A 88 -5.87 -1.51 16.24
C GLU A 88 -7.32 -1.05 16.05
N LEU A 89 -7.85 -1.19 14.86
CA LEU A 89 -9.17 -0.69 14.47
C LEU A 89 -10.26 -1.78 14.44
N ALA A 90 -9.88 -3.05 14.53
CA ALA A 90 -10.81 -4.17 14.41
C ALA A 90 -11.97 -4.10 15.41
N ARG A 91 -11.70 -3.83 16.70
CA ARG A 91 -12.73 -3.70 17.73
C ARG A 91 -13.61 -2.46 17.58
N TRP A 92 -13.18 -1.47 16.78
CA TRP A 92 -13.96 -0.30 16.44
C TRP A 92 -14.89 -0.52 15.23
N GLY A 93 -14.88 -1.70 14.63
CA GLY A 93 -15.65 -1.99 13.44
C GLY A 93 -15.13 -1.30 12.18
N VAL A 94 -13.84 -0.96 12.14
CA VAL A 94 -13.20 -0.39 10.95
C VAL A 94 -12.41 -1.46 10.22
N GLU A 95 -12.77 -1.72 8.98
CA GLU A 95 -12.10 -2.68 8.11
C GLU A 95 -10.87 -2.06 7.46
N THR A 96 -9.91 -2.91 7.14
CA THR A 96 -8.72 -2.54 6.37
C THR A 96 -8.55 -3.50 5.21
N THR A 97 -8.38 -2.96 4.00
CA THR A 97 -7.96 -3.72 2.82
C THR A 97 -6.75 -3.05 2.19
N ILE A 98 -5.72 -3.84 1.89
CA ILE A 98 -4.51 -3.39 1.20
C ILE A 98 -4.59 -3.87 -0.24
N ILE A 99 -4.70 -2.94 -1.17
CA ILE A 99 -4.60 -3.17 -2.62
C ILE A 99 -3.11 -3.16 -2.95
N VAL A 100 -2.65 -4.19 -3.63
CA VAL A 100 -1.23 -4.38 -3.96
C VAL A 100 -1.06 -4.40 -5.48
N PRO A 101 -0.95 -3.22 -6.12
CA PRO A 101 -0.67 -3.14 -7.54
C PRO A 101 0.75 -3.60 -7.83
N GLY A 102 0.91 -4.32 -8.94
CA GLY A 102 2.19 -4.63 -9.53
C GLY A 102 2.74 -3.51 -10.41
N SER A 103 3.74 -3.85 -11.20
CA SER A 103 4.36 -2.91 -12.14
C SER A 103 3.51 -2.79 -13.40
N PHE A 104 2.82 -1.64 -13.55
CA PHE A 104 2.17 -1.25 -14.80
C PHE A 104 3.09 -0.26 -15.53
N THR A 105 3.69 -0.69 -16.61
CA THR A 105 4.65 0.10 -17.40
C THR A 105 4.02 0.78 -18.61
N THR A 106 2.81 0.35 -18.98
CA THR A 106 1.98 0.92 -20.05
C THR A 106 0.65 1.42 -19.49
N GLY A 107 -0.01 2.35 -20.17
CA GLY A 107 -1.29 2.89 -19.74
C GLY A 107 -1.23 3.80 -18.49
N THR A 108 -0.03 4.16 -18.02
CA THR A 108 0.19 4.99 -16.84
C THR A 108 1.42 5.88 -17.04
N ASN A 109 1.42 7.05 -16.39
CA ASN A 109 2.54 7.99 -16.38
C ASN A 109 3.44 7.82 -15.14
N HIS A 110 3.33 6.70 -14.42
CA HIS A 110 3.98 6.53 -13.12
C HIS A 110 5.51 6.64 -13.22
N PHE A 111 6.12 5.95 -14.17
CA PHE A 111 7.58 6.01 -14.39
C PHE A 111 8.03 7.32 -15.05
N SER A 112 7.26 7.86 -15.98
CA SER A 112 7.60 9.14 -16.65
C SER A 112 7.54 10.33 -15.69
N ASN A 113 6.66 10.28 -14.70
CA ASN A 113 6.52 11.31 -13.66
C ASN A 113 7.37 11.03 -12.42
N ALA A 114 8.24 10.00 -12.43
CA ALA A 114 9.11 9.71 -11.29
C ALA A 114 10.07 10.87 -11.00
N GLY A 115 10.13 11.29 -9.74
CA GLY A 115 11.09 12.30 -9.30
C GLY A 115 12.53 11.81 -9.48
N LYS A 116 13.44 12.73 -9.74
CA LYS A 116 14.86 12.46 -9.94
C LYS A 116 15.66 12.90 -8.70
N PRO A 117 16.86 12.32 -8.46
CA PRO A 117 17.74 12.79 -7.42
C PRO A 117 18.19 14.23 -7.68
N SER A 118 18.31 15.03 -6.62
CA SER A 118 18.76 16.42 -6.70
C SER A 118 20.28 16.56 -6.70
N ASP A 119 21.01 15.58 -6.15
CA ASP A 119 22.47 15.51 -6.25
C ASP A 119 22.85 14.97 -7.65
N THR A 120 22.88 15.88 -8.62
CA THR A 120 23.17 15.54 -10.01
C THR A 120 24.62 15.12 -10.23
N VAL A 121 25.56 15.58 -9.37
CA VAL A 121 26.97 15.19 -9.46
C VAL A 121 27.10 13.72 -9.11
N ARG A 122 26.53 13.31 -7.99
CA ARG A 122 26.55 11.91 -7.54
C ARG A 122 25.76 11.00 -8.49
N ALA A 123 24.62 11.46 -9.02
CA ALA A 123 23.88 10.73 -10.04
C ALA A 123 24.73 10.47 -11.30
N ALA A 124 25.49 11.48 -11.75
CA ALA A 124 26.36 11.37 -12.90
C ALA A 124 27.55 10.39 -12.70
N GLU A 125 28.04 10.21 -11.46
CA GLU A 125 29.05 9.20 -11.13
C GLU A 125 28.53 7.77 -11.42
N TYR A 126 27.25 7.51 -11.15
CA TYR A 126 26.61 6.23 -11.50
C TYR A 126 26.41 6.10 -13.02
N GLU A 127 25.93 7.15 -13.68
CA GLU A 127 25.62 7.14 -15.11
C GLU A 127 26.89 7.00 -15.97
N ASN A 128 28.01 7.59 -15.54
CA ASN A 128 29.28 7.57 -16.27
C ASN A 128 30.28 6.55 -15.71
N GLY A 129 29.94 5.81 -14.67
CA GLY A 129 30.78 4.83 -13.99
C GLY A 129 30.40 3.38 -14.29
N PRO A 130 30.66 2.46 -13.35
CA PRO A 130 30.34 1.03 -13.52
C PRO A 130 28.87 0.71 -13.73
N TYR A 131 27.96 1.66 -13.44
CA TYR A 131 26.52 1.52 -13.60
C TYR A 131 25.97 2.20 -14.85
N ALA A 132 26.85 2.59 -15.79
CA ALA A 132 26.41 3.15 -17.07
C ALA A 132 25.41 2.21 -17.77
N GLY A 133 24.25 2.74 -18.18
CA GLY A 133 23.18 2.00 -18.83
C GLY A 133 22.31 1.13 -17.91
N VAL A 134 22.63 0.95 -16.62
CA VAL A 134 21.85 0.08 -15.71
C VAL A 134 20.45 0.63 -15.48
N ALA A 135 20.27 1.95 -15.44
CA ALA A 135 18.94 2.57 -15.29
C ALA A 135 18.03 2.20 -16.47
N GLU A 136 18.53 2.32 -17.69
CA GLU A 136 17.79 1.95 -18.92
C GLU A 136 17.49 0.45 -18.95
N GLN A 137 18.50 -0.37 -18.63
CA GLN A 137 18.35 -1.83 -18.55
C GLN A 137 17.27 -2.23 -17.53
N ALA A 138 17.25 -1.61 -16.35
CA ALA A 138 16.25 -1.88 -15.32
C ALA A 138 14.83 -1.51 -15.79
N LEU A 139 14.65 -0.33 -16.39
CA LEU A 139 13.34 0.09 -16.93
C LEU A 139 12.87 -0.83 -18.07
N LYS A 140 13.77 -1.19 -18.99
CA LYS A 140 13.46 -2.13 -20.07
C LYS A 140 13.12 -3.52 -19.54
N GLY A 141 13.84 -4.00 -18.53
CA GLY A 141 13.57 -5.28 -17.88
C GLY A 141 12.20 -5.30 -17.19
N LEU A 142 11.88 -4.25 -16.44
CA LEU A 142 10.57 -4.10 -15.79
C LEU A 142 9.42 -4.04 -16.81
N ALA A 143 9.64 -3.32 -17.93
CA ALA A 143 8.64 -3.25 -19.00
C ALA A 143 8.40 -4.61 -19.65
N ALA A 144 9.45 -5.44 -19.78
CA ALA A 144 9.35 -6.77 -20.35
C ALA A 144 8.65 -7.81 -19.47
N LEU A 145 8.59 -7.57 -18.14
CA LEU A 145 7.86 -8.43 -17.20
C LEU A 145 6.35 -8.23 -17.27
N SER A 146 5.90 -7.03 -17.61
CA SER A 146 4.46 -6.73 -17.69
C SER A 146 3.88 -7.18 -19.02
N PRO A 147 2.78 -7.97 -19.04
CA PRO A 147 2.07 -8.27 -20.28
C PRO A 147 1.66 -6.98 -21.02
N GLN A 148 1.66 -7.03 -22.36
CA GLN A 148 1.33 -5.84 -23.18
C GLN A 148 -0.13 -5.39 -23.01
N ASP A 149 -1.01 -6.30 -22.66
CA ASP A 149 -2.44 -6.09 -22.39
C ASP A 149 -2.75 -5.82 -20.91
N ALA A 150 -1.73 -5.64 -20.07
CA ALA A 150 -1.93 -5.28 -18.67
C ALA A 150 -2.65 -3.94 -18.56
N ASP A 151 -3.85 -3.97 -17.98
CA ASP A 151 -4.73 -2.81 -17.85
C ASP A 151 -4.66 -2.22 -16.45
N PRO A 152 -4.08 -1.01 -16.25
CA PRO A 152 -4.01 -0.37 -14.95
C PRO A 152 -5.38 -0.05 -14.33
N ASP A 153 -6.45 0.07 -15.14
CA ASP A 153 -7.81 0.26 -14.65
C ASP A 153 -8.31 -0.92 -13.82
N GLU A 154 -7.67 -2.09 -13.93
CA GLU A 154 -8.01 -3.24 -13.09
C GLU A 154 -7.77 -2.97 -11.59
N VAL A 155 -6.84 -2.07 -11.26
CA VAL A 155 -6.63 -1.60 -9.89
C VAL A 155 -7.89 -0.86 -9.39
N ALA A 156 -8.42 0.06 -10.19
CA ALA A 156 -9.62 0.80 -9.85
C ALA A 156 -10.85 -0.14 -9.75
N ARG A 157 -11.02 -1.05 -10.71
CA ARG A 157 -12.09 -2.07 -10.66
C ARG A 157 -12.00 -2.96 -9.43
N SER A 158 -10.79 -3.32 -9.01
CA SER A 158 -10.57 -4.10 -7.77
C SER A 158 -10.97 -3.32 -6.53
N ILE A 159 -10.67 -2.02 -6.47
CA ILE A 159 -11.11 -1.15 -5.36
C ILE A 159 -12.65 -1.11 -5.32
N VAL A 160 -13.31 -0.93 -6.46
CA VAL A 160 -14.78 -0.94 -6.54
C VAL A 160 -15.33 -2.27 -6.02
N ARG A 161 -14.82 -3.42 -6.49
CA ARG A 161 -15.24 -4.73 -6.00
C ARG A 161 -15.10 -4.86 -4.48
N VAL A 162 -13.99 -4.40 -3.90
CA VAL A 162 -13.79 -4.41 -2.44
C VAL A 162 -14.79 -3.52 -1.72
N VAL A 163 -15.06 -2.34 -2.25
CA VAL A 163 -16.05 -1.41 -1.66
C VAL A 163 -17.44 -2.00 -1.63
N ASP A 164 -17.84 -2.70 -2.70
CA ASP A 164 -19.17 -3.30 -2.85
C ASP A 164 -19.36 -4.59 -2.03
N MET A 165 -18.27 -5.17 -1.51
CA MET A 165 -18.37 -6.34 -0.62
C MET A 165 -19.08 -6.00 0.70
N PRO A 166 -19.89 -6.95 1.24
CA PRO A 166 -20.51 -6.79 2.54
C PRO A 166 -19.48 -6.56 3.65
N PHE A 167 -19.89 -5.85 4.70
CA PHE A 167 -19.07 -5.64 5.89
C PHE A 167 -18.62 -6.99 6.50
N GLY A 168 -17.37 -7.09 6.88
CA GLY A 168 -16.75 -8.30 7.45
C GLY A 168 -16.40 -9.38 6.40
N LYS A 169 -16.61 -9.13 5.11
CA LYS A 169 -16.27 -10.06 4.01
C LYS A 169 -15.15 -9.56 3.12
N ARG A 170 -14.64 -8.36 3.36
CA ARG A 170 -13.57 -7.77 2.58
C ARG A 170 -12.24 -8.48 2.85
N PRO A 171 -11.47 -8.81 1.80
CA PRO A 171 -10.15 -9.42 1.97
C PRO A 171 -9.17 -8.42 2.59
N PHE A 172 -8.23 -8.93 3.39
CA PHE A 172 -7.17 -8.10 3.97
C PHE A 172 -6.19 -7.58 2.91
N ARG A 173 -5.86 -8.41 1.88
CA ARG A 173 -5.06 -8.02 0.72
C ARG A 173 -5.71 -8.45 -0.59
N VAL A 174 -5.49 -7.63 -1.60
CA VAL A 174 -5.85 -7.93 -3.00
C VAL A 174 -4.65 -7.60 -3.88
N HIS A 175 -4.10 -8.60 -4.55
CA HIS A 175 -2.99 -8.41 -5.48
C HIS A 175 -3.53 -8.20 -6.90
N ILE A 176 -3.01 -7.20 -7.58
CA ILE A 176 -3.25 -6.91 -8.98
C ILE A 176 -1.87 -6.77 -9.63
N ASP A 177 -1.22 -7.89 -9.83
CA ASP A 177 0.16 -7.98 -10.28
C ASP A 177 0.27 -8.77 -11.59
N PRO A 178 0.20 -8.08 -12.73
CA PRO A 178 0.31 -8.75 -14.02
C PRO A 178 1.71 -9.34 -14.28
N ALA A 179 2.75 -8.80 -13.64
CA ALA A 179 4.12 -9.27 -13.77
C ALA A 179 4.43 -10.50 -12.91
N GLN A 180 3.60 -10.79 -11.90
CA GLN A 180 3.79 -11.90 -10.95
C GLN A 180 5.18 -11.88 -10.30
N ASP A 181 5.60 -10.71 -9.78
CA ASP A 181 6.93 -10.45 -9.24
C ASP A 181 7.24 -11.15 -7.91
N GLY A 182 6.33 -11.99 -7.41
CA GLY A 182 6.47 -12.79 -6.20
C GLY A 182 5.90 -12.15 -4.94
N ALA A 183 5.40 -10.93 -4.99
CA ALA A 183 4.86 -10.21 -3.84
C ALA A 183 3.69 -10.96 -3.18
N GLU A 184 2.82 -11.60 -3.97
CA GLU A 184 1.69 -12.38 -3.45
C GLU A 184 2.14 -13.55 -2.58
N ILE A 185 3.17 -14.28 -3.00
CA ILE A 185 3.74 -15.41 -2.26
C ILE A 185 4.30 -14.93 -0.92
N VAL A 186 5.11 -13.88 -0.93
CA VAL A 186 5.75 -13.35 0.28
C VAL A 186 4.70 -12.74 1.23
N ASN A 187 3.73 -12.01 0.72
CA ASN A 187 2.61 -11.49 1.51
C ASN A 187 1.77 -12.62 2.11
N GLY A 188 1.54 -13.71 1.37
CA GLY A 188 0.82 -14.88 1.86
C GLY A 188 1.47 -15.50 3.10
N VAL A 189 2.80 -15.60 3.10
CA VAL A 189 3.59 -16.07 4.26
C VAL A 189 3.52 -15.05 5.41
N ALA A 190 3.76 -13.77 5.14
CA ALA A 190 3.74 -12.71 6.14
C ALA A 190 2.36 -12.59 6.83
N ASP A 191 1.29 -12.61 6.05
CA ASP A 191 -0.07 -12.53 6.57
C ASP A 191 -0.48 -13.81 7.34
N ARG A 192 0.07 -14.97 6.98
CA ARG A 192 -0.08 -16.21 7.78
C ARG A 192 0.61 -16.05 9.14
N MET A 193 1.86 -15.62 9.17
CA MET A 193 2.60 -15.39 10.42
C MET A 193 1.88 -14.38 11.32
N ARG A 194 1.34 -13.30 10.75
CA ARG A 194 0.51 -12.33 11.48
C ARG A 194 -0.70 -13.03 12.13
N ARG A 195 -1.40 -13.90 11.42
CA ARG A 195 -2.56 -14.62 11.98
C ARG A 195 -2.17 -15.59 13.08
N GLU A 196 -1.06 -16.30 12.93
CA GLU A 196 -0.54 -17.24 13.93
C GLU A 196 -0.18 -16.48 15.22
N ILE A 197 0.68 -15.44 15.11
CA ILE A 197 1.11 -14.67 16.29
C ILE A 197 -0.06 -14.04 17.04
N PHE A 198 -1.06 -13.47 16.31
CA PHE A 198 -2.23 -12.88 16.97
C PHE A 198 -3.04 -13.91 17.77
N ARG A 199 -3.15 -15.14 17.26
CA ARG A 199 -3.79 -16.25 18.00
C ARG A 199 -2.99 -16.68 19.21
N ASP A 200 -1.69 -16.85 19.04
CA ASP A 200 -0.79 -17.32 20.09
C ASP A 200 -0.72 -16.37 21.29
N ILE A 201 -0.81 -15.06 21.03
CA ILE A 201 -0.84 -14.03 22.10
C ILE A 201 -2.27 -13.68 22.58
N GLY A 202 -3.28 -14.44 22.15
CA GLY A 202 -4.68 -14.24 22.59
C GLY A 202 -5.41 -13.06 21.96
N LEU A 203 -4.92 -12.50 20.85
CA LEU A 203 -5.51 -11.35 20.13
C LEU A 203 -6.14 -11.75 18.80
N GLY A 204 -6.57 -13.00 18.65
CA GLY A 204 -7.16 -13.52 17.42
C GLY A 204 -8.43 -12.77 16.95
N ASP A 205 -9.16 -12.14 17.86
CA ASP A 205 -10.32 -11.30 17.55
C ASP A 205 -9.96 -10.04 16.75
N LEU A 206 -8.70 -9.58 16.80
CA LEU A 206 -8.23 -8.42 16.05
C LEU A 206 -7.96 -8.73 14.55
N LEU A 207 -8.12 -9.98 14.14
CA LEU A 207 -8.00 -10.38 12.74
C LEU A 207 -9.23 -10.06 11.90
N SER A 208 -10.35 -9.72 12.53
CA SER A 208 -11.62 -9.41 11.87
C SER A 208 -12.29 -8.21 12.53
N PRO A 209 -12.97 -7.36 11.75
CA PRO A 209 -13.67 -6.21 12.30
C PRO A 209 -14.85 -6.67 13.15
N ARG A 210 -15.01 -6.05 14.33
CA ARG A 210 -16.14 -6.35 15.23
C ARG A 210 -17.41 -5.72 14.66
N ILE A 211 -18.44 -6.52 14.44
CA ILE A 211 -19.77 -6.03 14.12
C ILE A 211 -20.40 -5.51 15.42
N LYS A 212 -20.77 -4.24 15.48
CA LYS A 212 -21.68 -3.75 16.53
C LYS A 212 -23.01 -4.43 16.30
N GLU A 213 -23.45 -5.29 17.22
CA GLU A 213 -24.85 -5.66 17.31
C GLU A 213 -25.66 -4.37 17.37
N GLN A 214 -26.67 -4.25 16.52
CA GLN A 214 -27.59 -3.10 16.60
C GLN A 214 -28.14 -3.12 18.02
N ALA A 215 -27.76 -2.12 18.85
CA ALA A 215 -28.38 -1.96 20.13
C ALA A 215 -29.89 -1.94 19.89
N GLU A 216 -30.62 -2.85 20.49
CA GLU A 216 -32.09 -2.91 20.42
C GLU A 216 -32.58 -1.48 20.69
N ARG A 217 -33.25 -0.89 19.73
CA ARG A 217 -33.92 0.39 19.96
C ARG A 217 -34.84 0.15 21.16
N PRO A 218 -34.73 0.94 22.25
CA PRO A 218 -35.65 0.79 23.37
C PRO A 218 -37.06 0.87 22.77
N LYS A 219 -37.85 -0.22 22.97
CA LYS A 219 -39.25 -0.24 22.59
C LYS A 219 -39.89 0.99 23.19
N ALA A 220 -40.37 1.89 22.33
CA ALA A 220 -41.17 3.03 22.78
C ALA A 220 -42.26 2.47 23.70
N LYS A 221 -42.23 2.89 24.98
CA LYS A 221 -43.35 2.60 25.90
C LYS A 221 -44.55 3.25 25.26
N ALA A 222 -45.49 2.42 24.82
CA ALA A 222 -46.81 2.88 24.45
C ALA A 222 -47.42 3.55 25.68
N ALA A 223 -47.77 4.85 25.55
CA ALA A 223 -48.52 5.61 26.53
C ALA A 223 -50.03 5.26 26.39
#